data_71aae43e0f8c002d02dfc0f04a189795
#
_entry.id   71aae43e0f8c002d02dfc0f04a189795
#
_cell.length_a   1.000
_cell.length_b   1.000
_cell.length_c   1.000
_cell.angle_alpha   90.00
_cell.angle_beta   90.00
_cell.angle_gamma   90.00
#
_symmetry.space_group_name_H-M   'P 1'
#
loop_
_entity.id
_entity.type
_entity.pdbx_description
1 polymer ?
#
loop_
_entity_poly.entity_id
_entity_poly.type
_entity_poly.pdbx_seq_one_letter_code
_entity_poly.pdbx_strand_id
1 'polypeptide(L)'
;GDEDRGAPKKVISLLGVATTGPWAWNGSKKQLEEQVHTSLLISMQSQLATEQLPIEPLAAYLRTLQPPPGIAASRKQLPDPQILQQARLVFRNSGCSNCHAGESLTTDDVFDVGIHDEQGETNFNPPGLAGVSQRGPWFHDGRATSLEDVLRSGHHDQSSPLNDSQIRLLLILLETL
;
A
#
# COMPACT_ATOMS: atom_id res chain seq x y z
N GLY A 1 -1.74 14.13 3.22
CA GLY A 1 -2.56 14.56 4.29
C GLY A 1 -1.80 14.98 5.53
N ASP A 2 -0.92 15.92 5.46
CA ASP A 2 -0.02 16.18 6.58
C ASP A 2 -0.29 17.54 7.24
N GLU A 3 -1.46 18.11 6.94
CA GLU A 3 -1.83 19.41 7.48
C GLU A 3 -2.59 19.30 8.82
N ASP A 4 -3.19 18.15 9.09
CA ASP A 4 -3.82 17.90 10.39
C ASP A 4 -2.83 17.22 11.36
N ARG A 5 -2.23 18.01 12.21
CA ARG A 5 -1.17 17.59 13.14
C ARG A 5 -1.65 16.70 14.30
N GLY A 6 -2.94 16.45 14.42
CA GLY A 6 -3.51 15.66 15.50
C GLY A 6 -3.81 14.20 15.16
N ALA A 7 -3.85 13.85 13.87
CA ALA A 7 -4.28 12.53 13.45
C ALA A 7 -3.09 11.60 13.16
N PRO A 8 -3.13 10.34 13.63
CA PRO A 8 -2.09 9.38 13.32
C PRO A 8 -2.14 9.01 11.83
N LYS A 9 -1.01 9.13 11.15
CA LYS A 9 -0.82 8.65 9.79
C LYS A 9 0.28 7.61 9.76
N LYS A 10 0.01 6.49 9.13
CA LYS A 10 1.06 5.53 8.85
C LYS A 10 1.98 6.05 7.76
N VAL A 11 3.27 6.05 8.01
CA VAL A 11 4.28 6.32 6.99
C VAL A 11 4.33 5.14 6.02
N ILE A 12 4.10 5.41 4.74
CA ILE A 12 4.17 4.39 3.68
C ILE A 12 5.63 3.99 3.46
N SER A 13 5.89 2.70 3.25
CA SER A 13 7.22 2.20 2.90
C SER A 13 7.73 2.82 1.61
N LEU A 14 8.98 3.26 1.60
CA LEU A 14 9.66 3.75 0.40
C LEU A 14 10.20 2.61 -0.49
N LEU A 15 10.21 1.37 0.01
CA LEU A 15 10.66 0.22 -0.76
C LEU A 15 9.64 -0.10 -1.87
N GLY A 16 10.09 -0.11 -3.11
CA GLY A 16 9.25 -0.31 -4.29
C GLY A 16 8.48 0.94 -4.73
N VAL A 17 8.79 2.11 -4.17
CA VAL A 17 8.06 3.36 -4.44
C VAL A 17 8.04 3.79 -5.91
N ALA A 18 8.99 3.32 -6.71
CA ALA A 18 9.09 3.65 -8.13
C ALA A 18 7.84 3.27 -8.97
N THR A 19 7.13 2.24 -8.54
CA THR A 19 6.04 1.63 -9.32
C THR A 19 4.68 1.68 -8.61
N THR A 20 4.56 2.50 -7.56
CA THR A 20 3.36 2.58 -6.73
C THR A 20 2.70 3.96 -6.74
N GLY A 21 2.97 4.77 -7.77
CA GLY A 21 2.23 6.02 -7.99
C GLY A 21 0.76 5.75 -8.36
N PRO A 22 -0.10 6.78 -8.24
CA PRO A 22 0.17 8.10 -7.68
C PRO A 22 0.46 8.05 -6.18
N TRP A 23 1.20 9.02 -5.69
CA TRP A 23 1.65 9.06 -4.30
C TRP A 23 0.74 9.89 -3.40
N ALA A 24 1.02 9.91 -2.10
CA ALA A 24 0.14 10.21 -0.99
C ALA A 24 -1.01 9.21 -0.87
N TRP A 25 -1.65 9.11 0.30
CA TRP A 25 -2.73 8.15 0.54
C TRP A 25 -3.92 8.33 -0.42
N ASN A 26 -4.24 9.58 -0.77
CA ASN A 26 -5.33 9.93 -1.68
C ASN A 26 -4.89 10.05 -3.16
N GLY A 27 -3.67 9.64 -3.51
CA GLY A 27 -3.16 9.70 -4.87
C GLY A 27 -3.00 11.13 -5.43
N SER A 28 -2.92 12.15 -4.57
CA SER A 28 -2.88 13.55 -4.99
C SER A 28 -1.58 13.97 -5.65
N LYS A 29 -0.50 13.22 -5.46
CA LYS A 29 0.81 13.50 -6.05
C LYS A 29 1.04 12.62 -7.28
N LYS A 30 1.13 13.24 -8.45
CA LYS A 30 1.27 12.52 -9.72
C LYS A 30 2.72 12.25 -10.09
N GLN A 31 3.67 12.98 -9.49
CA GLN A 31 5.10 12.80 -9.67
C GLN A 31 5.76 12.48 -8.32
N LEU A 32 6.74 11.58 -8.31
CA LEU A 32 7.47 11.24 -7.09
C LEU A 32 8.20 12.46 -6.52
N GLU A 33 8.71 13.31 -7.39
CA GLU A 33 9.35 14.58 -7.05
C GLU A 33 8.42 15.50 -6.25
N GLU A 34 7.15 15.59 -6.64
CA GLU A 34 6.14 16.36 -5.90
C GLU A 34 5.92 15.79 -4.49
N GLN A 35 5.89 14.46 -4.36
CA GLN A 35 5.78 13.80 -3.05
C GLN A 35 7.03 14.06 -2.20
N VAL A 36 8.22 13.93 -2.79
CA VAL A 36 9.50 14.22 -2.11
C VAL A 36 9.53 15.67 -1.62
N HIS A 37 9.20 16.61 -2.49
CA HIS A 37 9.14 18.05 -2.15
C HIS A 37 8.20 18.30 -0.97
N THR A 38 6.97 17.81 -1.04
CA THR A 38 5.98 17.96 0.02
C THR A 38 6.46 17.33 1.34
N SER A 39 7.06 16.14 1.28
CA SER A 39 7.58 15.46 2.46
C SER A 39 8.71 16.25 3.12
N LEU A 40 9.64 16.81 2.35
CA LEU A 40 10.75 17.61 2.90
C LEU A 40 10.25 18.90 3.55
N LEU A 41 9.35 19.62 2.90
CA LEU A 41 8.88 20.92 3.42
C LEU A 41 7.86 20.77 4.52
N ILE A 42 6.86 19.91 4.35
CA ILE A 42 5.71 19.84 5.27
C ILE A 42 5.97 18.85 6.39
N SER A 43 6.26 17.57 6.04
CA SER A 43 6.37 16.52 7.05
C SER A 43 7.68 16.63 7.85
N MET A 44 8.79 16.91 7.17
CA MET A 44 10.12 17.03 7.80
C MET A 44 10.47 18.46 8.20
N GLN A 45 9.66 19.45 7.81
CA GLN A 45 9.84 20.86 8.17
C GLN A 45 11.23 21.39 7.84
N SER A 46 11.75 21.05 6.65
CA SER A 46 13.07 21.50 6.21
C SER A 46 13.16 23.03 6.25
N GLN A 47 14.29 23.54 6.77
CA GLN A 47 14.60 24.97 6.80
C GLN A 47 15.38 25.44 5.55
N LEU A 48 15.68 24.51 4.63
CA LEU A 48 16.35 24.85 3.38
C LEU A 48 15.38 25.58 2.46
N ALA A 49 15.91 26.52 1.68
CA ALA A 49 15.15 27.10 0.58
C ALA A 49 14.80 26.03 -0.45
N THR A 50 13.66 26.18 -1.13
CA THR A 50 13.16 25.18 -2.08
C THR A 50 14.19 24.78 -3.13
N GLU A 51 14.98 25.77 -3.61
CA GLU A 51 16.01 25.59 -4.63
C GLU A 51 17.23 24.78 -4.12
N GLN A 52 17.36 24.66 -2.80
CA GLN A 52 18.44 23.91 -2.15
C GLN A 52 18.03 22.47 -1.81
N LEU A 53 16.76 22.12 -1.95
CA LEU A 53 16.27 20.80 -1.64
C LEU A 53 16.76 19.80 -2.70
N PRO A 54 17.35 18.65 -2.31
CA PRO A 54 17.87 17.65 -3.23
C PRO A 54 16.76 16.75 -3.80
N ILE A 55 15.72 17.34 -4.42
CA ILE A 55 14.50 16.64 -4.84
C ILE A 55 14.82 15.57 -5.90
N GLU A 56 15.44 15.99 -7.01
CA GLU A 56 15.77 15.09 -8.12
C GLU A 56 16.74 13.96 -7.72
N PRO A 57 17.87 14.25 -7.04
CA PRO A 57 18.76 13.17 -6.58
C PRO A 57 18.08 12.21 -5.62
N LEU A 58 17.22 12.71 -4.72
CA LEU A 58 16.52 11.88 -3.76
C LEU A 58 15.45 11.01 -4.47
N ALA A 59 14.66 11.58 -5.37
CA ALA A 59 13.70 10.83 -6.16
C ALA A 59 14.39 9.76 -7.02
N ALA A 60 15.54 10.09 -7.63
CA ALA A 60 16.35 9.12 -8.37
C ALA A 60 16.83 7.97 -7.47
N TYR A 61 17.31 8.27 -6.27
CA TYR A 61 17.68 7.24 -5.30
C TYR A 61 16.49 6.39 -4.89
N LEU A 62 15.35 7.00 -4.55
CA LEU A 62 14.15 6.28 -4.13
C LEU A 62 13.65 5.30 -5.21
N ARG A 63 13.81 5.64 -6.49
CA ARG A 63 13.48 4.73 -7.61
C ARG A 63 14.37 3.49 -7.68
N THR A 64 15.52 3.47 -7.03
CA THR A 64 16.37 2.27 -6.96
C THR A 64 15.95 1.27 -5.88
N LEU A 65 15.09 1.68 -4.95
CA LEU A 65 14.68 0.85 -3.82
C LEU A 65 13.67 -0.21 -4.28
N GLN A 66 14.07 -1.47 -4.18
CA GLN A 66 13.20 -2.60 -4.53
C GLN A 66 12.24 -2.93 -3.38
N PRO A 67 11.05 -3.46 -3.65
CA PRO A 67 10.18 -3.98 -2.61
C PRO A 67 10.84 -5.17 -1.91
N PRO A 68 10.56 -5.40 -0.62
CA PRO A 68 11.05 -6.59 0.06
C PRO A 68 10.35 -7.83 -0.53
N PRO A 69 10.99 -8.99 -0.54
CA PRO A 69 10.32 -10.23 -0.90
C PRO A 69 9.22 -10.54 0.12
N GLY A 70 8.21 -11.32 -0.29
CA GLY A 70 7.20 -11.82 0.64
C GLY A 70 7.82 -12.63 1.79
N ILE A 71 7.15 -12.65 2.94
CA ILE A 71 7.69 -13.31 4.14
C ILE A 71 7.90 -14.82 3.94
N ALA A 72 7.04 -15.47 3.13
CA ALA A 72 7.19 -16.89 2.79
C ALA A 72 8.49 -17.14 2.01
N ALA A 73 8.81 -16.27 1.03
CA ALA A 73 10.05 -16.34 0.28
C ALA A 73 11.28 -16.08 1.18
N SER A 74 11.18 -15.06 2.05
CA SER A 74 12.24 -14.72 3.01
C SER A 74 12.55 -15.87 3.97
N ARG A 75 11.52 -16.63 4.36
CA ARG A 75 11.65 -17.80 5.23
C ARG A 75 11.98 -19.10 4.48
N LYS A 76 12.03 -19.07 3.15
CA LYS A 76 12.17 -20.27 2.29
C LYS A 76 11.03 -21.30 2.51
N GLN A 77 9.84 -20.83 2.79
CA GLN A 77 8.64 -21.62 3.09
C GLN A 77 7.54 -21.33 2.05
N LEU A 78 7.87 -21.50 0.78
CA LEU A 78 6.90 -21.28 -0.28
C LEU A 78 5.80 -22.34 -0.22
N PRO A 79 4.52 -21.93 -0.35
CA PRO A 79 3.38 -22.85 -0.36
C PRO A 79 3.39 -23.74 -1.60
N ASP A 80 2.60 -24.81 -1.53
CA ASP A 80 2.35 -25.67 -2.68
C ASP A 80 1.82 -24.87 -3.88
N PRO A 81 2.33 -25.09 -5.10
CA PRO A 81 1.89 -24.38 -6.31
C PRO A 81 0.38 -24.47 -6.58
N GLN A 82 -0.26 -25.60 -6.23
CA GLN A 82 -1.71 -25.77 -6.40
C GLN A 82 -2.49 -24.88 -5.43
N ILE A 83 -2.01 -24.78 -4.19
CA ILE A 83 -2.60 -23.87 -3.18
C ILE A 83 -2.45 -22.40 -3.63
N LEU A 84 -1.30 -22.02 -4.15
CA LEU A 84 -1.09 -20.68 -4.72
C LEU A 84 -2.01 -20.39 -5.90
N GLN A 85 -2.23 -21.37 -6.77
CA GLN A 85 -3.17 -21.22 -7.88
C GLN A 85 -4.60 -20.98 -7.38
N GLN A 86 -5.04 -21.74 -6.39
CA GLN A 86 -6.35 -21.54 -5.75
C GLN A 86 -6.45 -20.16 -5.09
N ALA A 87 -5.42 -19.73 -4.38
CA ALA A 87 -5.37 -18.43 -3.74
C ALA A 87 -5.46 -17.27 -4.76
N ARG A 88 -4.77 -17.39 -5.90
CA ARG A 88 -4.89 -16.43 -7.01
C ARG A 88 -6.29 -16.40 -7.64
N LEU A 89 -6.96 -17.54 -7.70
CA LEU A 89 -8.36 -17.61 -8.16
C LEU A 89 -9.28 -16.88 -7.19
N VAL A 90 -9.12 -17.12 -5.89
CA VAL A 90 -9.88 -16.40 -4.85
C VAL A 90 -9.63 -14.89 -4.95
N PHE A 91 -8.37 -14.45 -5.07
CA PHE A 91 -8.02 -13.05 -5.22
C PHE A 91 -8.76 -12.37 -6.38
N ARG A 92 -8.79 -13.02 -7.55
CA ARG A 92 -9.53 -12.50 -8.70
C ARG A 92 -11.05 -12.52 -8.50
N ASN A 93 -11.58 -13.65 -8.05
CA ASN A 93 -13.03 -13.86 -7.93
C ASN A 93 -13.66 -13.01 -6.82
N SER A 94 -12.88 -12.61 -5.82
CA SER A 94 -13.32 -11.72 -4.75
C SER A 94 -13.11 -10.23 -5.10
N GLY A 95 -12.77 -9.89 -6.34
CA GLY A 95 -12.66 -8.51 -6.80
C GLY A 95 -11.38 -7.79 -6.41
N CYS A 96 -10.44 -8.42 -5.68
CA CYS A 96 -9.20 -7.79 -5.26
C CYS A 96 -8.37 -7.22 -6.43
N SER A 97 -8.39 -7.93 -7.56
CA SER A 97 -7.70 -7.51 -8.79
C SER A 97 -8.29 -6.28 -9.48
N ASN A 98 -9.46 -5.78 -9.06
CA ASN A 98 -10.02 -4.55 -9.61
C ASN A 98 -9.21 -3.31 -9.20
N CYS A 99 -8.66 -3.35 -7.98
CA CYS A 99 -7.83 -2.29 -7.42
C CYS A 99 -6.35 -2.67 -7.36
N HIS A 100 -6.04 -3.95 -7.16
CA HIS A 100 -4.67 -4.48 -7.06
C HIS A 100 -4.29 -5.23 -8.33
N ALA A 101 -3.98 -4.49 -9.39
CA ALA A 101 -3.68 -5.02 -10.72
C ALA A 101 -2.24 -4.73 -11.15
N GLY A 102 -1.85 -5.26 -12.32
CA GLY A 102 -0.52 -5.06 -12.88
C GLY A 102 0.60 -5.73 -12.08
N GLU A 103 1.82 -5.40 -12.43
CA GLU A 103 3.04 -6.01 -11.87
C GLU A 103 3.26 -5.61 -10.40
N SER A 104 2.93 -4.36 -10.08
CA SER A 104 3.05 -3.80 -8.72
C SER A 104 1.84 -4.07 -7.84
N LEU A 105 0.80 -4.71 -8.39
CA LEU A 105 -0.47 -4.98 -7.72
C LEU A 105 -1.07 -3.70 -7.10
N THR A 106 -1.14 -2.65 -7.93
CA THR A 106 -1.78 -1.37 -7.66
C THR A 106 -2.32 -0.79 -8.97
N THR A 107 -3.06 0.31 -8.92
CA THR A 107 -3.52 1.07 -10.10
C THR A 107 -3.30 2.55 -9.88
N ASP A 108 -3.41 3.34 -10.94
CA ASP A 108 -3.29 4.81 -10.88
C ASP A 108 -4.60 5.48 -10.39
N ASP A 109 -5.64 4.70 -10.20
CA ASP A 109 -6.94 5.17 -9.73
C ASP A 109 -7.01 5.27 -8.20
N VAL A 110 -8.05 5.94 -7.71
CA VAL A 110 -8.41 6.02 -6.31
C VAL A 110 -9.81 5.46 -6.10
N PHE A 111 -10.06 4.86 -4.93
CA PHE A 111 -11.30 4.16 -4.64
C PHE A 111 -11.83 4.53 -3.27
N ASP A 112 -13.15 4.68 -3.18
CA ASP A 112 -13.84 4.71 -1.89
C ASP A 112 -13.94 3.27 -1.36
N VAL A 113 -13.26 3.01 -0.26
CA VAL A 113 -13.19 1.68 0.38
C VAL A 113 -13.95 1.65 1.72
N GLY A 114 -14.89 2.57 1.90
CA GLY A 114 -15.73 2.63 3.11
C GLY A 114 -15.01 3.12 4.36
N ILE A 115 -13.85 3.76 4.20
CA ILE A 115 -13.14 4.44 5.28
C ILE A 115 -13.00 5.92 4.95
N HIS A 116 -12.74 6.72 5.96
CA HIS A 116 -12.42 8.14 5.78
C HIS A 116 -11.23 8.51 6.65
N ASP A 117 -10.49 9.49 6.21
CA ASP A 117 -9.46 10.10 7.03
C ASP A 117 -10.04 11.23 7.92
N GLU A 118 -9.19 11.88 8.68
CA GLU A 118 -9.55 12.96 9.59
C GLU A 118 -10.06 14.23 8.88
N GLN A 119 -9.84 14.35 7.58
CA GLN A 119 -10.34 15.45 6.73
C GLN A 119 -11.65 15.08 6.02
N GLY A 120 -12.12 13.84 6.20
CA GLY A 120 -13.31 13.32 5.52
C GLY A 120 -13.03 12.82 4.09
N GLU A 121 -11.76 12.67 3.69
CA GLU A 121 -11.41 12.07 2.40
C GLU A 121 -11.71 10.58 2.42
N THR A 122 -12.46 10.11 1.43
CA THR A 122 -12.89 8.70 1.32
C THR A 122 -12.19 7.94 0.21
N ASN A 123 -11.52 8.66 -0.69
CA ASN A 123 -10.86 8.06 -1.85
C ASN A 123 -9.38 7.83 -1.58
N PHE A 124 -8.94 6.58 -1.70
CA PHE A 124 -7.57 6.17 -1.45
C PHE A 124 -6.97 5.46 -2.65
N ASN A 125 -5.68 5.72 -2.90
CA ASN A 125 -4.93 4.94 -3.86
C ASN A 125 -4.59 3.56 -3.26
N PRO A 126 -4.86 2.45 -3.97
CA PRO A 126 -4.55 1.12 -3.45
C PRO A 126 -3.03 0.95 -3.35
N PRO A 127 -2.49 0.64 -2.17
CA PRO A 127 -1.06 0.41 -2.04
C PRO A 127 -0.63 -0.84 -2.81
N GLY A 128 0.54 -0.81 -3.44
CA GLY A 128 1.12 -1.99 -4.07
C GLY A 128 1.30 -3.13 -3.07
N LEU A 129 1.00 -4.38 -3.47
CA LEU A 129 1.03 -5.53 -2.56
C LEU A 129 2.39 -6.23 -2.47
N ALA A 130 3.38 -5.88 -3.30
CA ALA A 130 4.72 -6.46 -3.19
C ALA A 130 5.32 -6.22 -1.79
N GLY A 131 5.67 -7.29 -1.07
CA GLY A 131 6.17 -7.24 0.30
C GLY A 131 5.15 -6.82 1.35
N VAL A 132 3.85 -6.84 1.05
CA VAL A 132 2.79 -6.37 1.94
C VAL A 132 2.79 -7.06 3.31
N SER A 133 3.17 -8.33 3.36
CA SER A 133 3.25 -9.12 4.60
C SER A 133 4.29 -8.61 5.61
N GLN A 134 5.21 -7.74 5.18
CA GLN A 134 6.27 -7.17 6.01
C GLN A 134 6.08 -5.67 6.27
N ARG A 135 4.94 -5.09 5.89
CA ARG A 135 4.72 -3.64 5.91
C ARG A 135 3.59 -3.18 6.85
N GLY A 136 3.27 -3.99 7.87
CA GLY A 136 2.31 -3.58 8.90
C GLY A 136 2.75 -2.37 9.74
N PRO A 137 1.83 -1.74 10.48
CA PRO A 137 0.38 -1.94 10.44
C PRO A 137 -0.25 -1.45 9.14
N TRP A 138 -1.51 -1.78 8.87
CA TRP A 138 -2.17 -1.48 7.60
C TRP A 138 -3.24 -0.40 7.75
N PHE A 139 -3.82 0.06 6.62
CA PHE A 139 -4.61 1.27 6.42
C PHE A 139 -3.80 2.56 6.62
N HIS A 140 -4.40 3.70 6.23
CA HIS A 140 -3.74 5.01 6.27
C HIS A 140 -3.38 5.47 7.70
N ASP A 141 -4.10 5.00 8.70
CA ASP A 141 -3.92 5.31 10.12
C ASP A 141 -3.29 4.16 10.95
N GLY A 142 -3.01 3.02 10.31
CA GLY A 142 -2.42 1.87 10.98
C GLY A 142 -3.36 1.08 11.88
N ARG A 143 -4.68 1.23 11.71
CA ARG A 143 -5.69 0.59 12.59
C ARG A 143 -5.71 -0.94 12.51
N ALA A 144 -5.30 -1.53 11.42
CA ALA A 144 -5.21 -2.99 11.28
C ALA A 144 -3.80 -3.47 11.67
N THR A 145 -3.72 -4.42 12.60
CA THR A 145 -2.46 -4.95 13.12
C THR A 145 -2.02 -6.25 12.46
N SER A 146 -2.92 -6.86 11.68
CA SER A 146 -2.64 -8.05 10.85
C SER A 146 -3.30 -7.93 9.47
N LEU A 147 -2.80 -8.70 8.50
CA LEU A 147 -3.47 -8.82 7.20
C LEU A 147 -4.86 -9.48 7.33
N GLU A 148 -5.03 -10.34 8.33
CA GLU A 148 -6.33 -10.92 8.63
C GLU A 148 -7.32 -9.83 9.08
N ASP A 149 -6.89 -8.87 9.92
CA ASP A 149 -7.73 -7.74 10.33
C ASP A 149 -8.16 -6.92 9.10
N VAL A 150 -7.26 -6.69 8.13
CA VAL A 150 -7.61 -6.01 6.87
C VAL A 150 -8.69 -6.75 6.11
N LEU A 151 -8.55 -8.07 5.95
CA LEU A 151 -9.47 -8.89 5.18
C LEU A 151 -10.84 -9.07 5.88
N ARG A 152 -10.88 -8.97 7.21
CA ARG A 152 -12.12 -9.12 8.01
C ARG A 152 -12.80 -7.80 8.32
N SER A 153 -12.13 -6.67 8.15
CA SER A 153 -12.60 -5.37 8.65
C SER A 153 -13.87 -4.85 7.99
N GLY A 154 -14.26 -5.38 6.83
CA GLY A 154 -15.37 -4.83 6.01
C GLY A 154 -15.09 -3.44 5.42
N HIS A 155 -13.91 -2.90 5.65
CA HIS A 155 -13.43 -1.61 5.13
C HIS A 155 -12.53 -1.80 3.90
N HIS A 156 -12.83 -2.79 3.12
CA HIS A 156 -12.10 -3.08 1.89
C HIS A 156 -13.16 -3.48 0.89
N ASP A 157 -13.38 -2.67 -0.14
CA ASP A 157 -14.48 -2.86 -1.09
C ASP A 157 -14.66 -4.34 -1.44
N GLN A 158 -15.58 -4.98 -0.75
CA GLN A 158 -15.90 -6.39 -0.94
C GLN A 158 -17.38 -6.47 -1.21
N SER A 159 -17.70 -6.79 -2.43
CA SER A 159 -19.07 -7.05 -2.85
C SER A 159 -19.74 -8.17 -2.04
N SER A 160 -18.98 -8.98 -1.34
CA SER A 160 -19.45 -10.03 -0.44
C SER A 160 -18.42 -10.35 0.64
N PRO A 161 -18.85 -10.62 1.90
CA PRO A 161 -17.93 -11.03 2.95
C PRO A 161 -17.15 -12.29 2.58
N LEU A 162 -15.85 -12.30 2.87
CA LEU A 162 -15.00 -13.46 2.68
C LEU A 162 -15.27 -14.51 3.75
N ASN A 163 -15.34 -15.77 3.36
CA ASN A 163 -15.38 -16.87 4.32
C ASN A 163 -13.95 -17.23 4.82
N ASP A 164 -13.86 -18.01 5.90
CA ASP A 164 -12.57 -18.36 6.50
C ASP A 164 -11.62 -19.11 5.56
N SER A 165 -12.14 -19.91 4.63
CA SER A 165 -11.29 -20.61 3.66
C SER A 165 -10.69 -19.64 2.64
N GLN A 166 -11.47 -18.66 2.18
CA GLN A 166 -10.99 -17.60 1.29
C GLN A 166 -9.94 -16.73 1.98
N ILE A 167 -10.19 -16.33 3.23
CA ILE A 167 -9.24 -15.55 4.04
C ILE A 167 -7.91 -16.30 4.17
N ARG A 168 -7.93 -17.58 4.53
CA ARG A 168 -6.70 -18.38 4.64
C ARG A 168 -5.93 -18.44 3.32
N LEU A 169 -6.60 -18.63 2.20
CA LEU A 169 -5.96 -18.65 0.89
C LEU A 169 -5.36 -17.29 0.52
N LEU A 170 -6.08 -16.21 0.79
CA LEU A 170 -5.58 -14.85 0.56
C LEU A 170 -4.36 -14.53 1.44
N LEU A 171 -4.35 -14.91 2.71
CA LEU A 171 -3.19 -14.75 3.58
C LEU A 171 -1.96 -15.48 3.03
N ILE A 172 -2.14 -16.75 2.59
CA ILE A 172 -1.07 -17.51 1.95
C ILE A 172 -0.53 -16.77 0.71
N LEU A 173 -1.40 -16.22 -0.13
CA LEU A 173 -0.97 -15.45 -1.29
C LEU A 173 -0.19 -14.19 -0.88
N LEU A 174 -0.75 -13.40 0.03
CA LEU A 174 -0.16 -12.14 0.47
C LEU A 174 1.21 -12.33 1.16
N GLU A 175 1.45 -13.48 1.78
CA GLU A 175 2.75 -13.84 2.34
C GLU A 175 3.80 -14.18 1.27
N THR A 176 3.39 -14.45 0.03
CA THR A 176 4.31 -14.75 -1.09
C THR A 176 4.66 -13.54 -1.93
N LEU A 177 3.90 -12.45 -1.80
CA LEU A 177 4.07 -11.21 -2.59
C LEU A 177 5.20 -10.30 -2.00
#